data_723f02f9c7c51b92a7d207dc1a01886e
#
_entry.id   723f02f9c7c51b92a7d207dc1a01886e
#
_cell.length_a   1.000
_cell.length_b   1.000
_cell.length_c   1.000
_cell.angle_alpha   90.00
_cell.angle_beta   90.00
_cell.angle_gamma   90.00
#
_symmetry.space_group_name_H-M   'P 1'
#
loop_
_entity.id
_entity.type
_entity.pdbx_description
1 polymer ?
#
loop_
_entity_poly.entity_id
_entity_poly.type
_entity_poly.pdbx_seq_one_letter_code
_entity_poly.pdbx_strand_id
1 'polypeptide(L)'
;MAVAVDSAESAHFLRFASASNVGDTLLEQIDADIARLARDYVSKPVSELFHEIGTLRRGVFDLLRGRQHPYQTCHLYLQAGRLCGLATHVALDLGHYTAAATHSRTAWRCAESAGHNGLRAWIRSVQSLIAYWQQDHRQAAELARSGLPYADSGTIAARLLGLEARATAALGDSAGALRAVEAAEAARSGVAAVDLPGVFTFPEAKQWTYAGTALLALESRHHVNRAIEASSRAILLYESAPQQEQSSGDLLAAHLDLANAHLAHGDLDGVQEKLLVVLDAAPGRRTASISTRLRALSTRLAEPAYADSPIVLSLRENVREACSRPALTNPPELPQ
;
A
#
# COMPACT_ATOMS: atom_id res chain seq x y z
N MET A 1 -1.63 -35.32 54.11
CA MET A 1 -0.55 -35.48 53.07
C MET A 1 -1.11 -35.16 51.68
N ALA A 2 -2.24 -35.65 51.21
CA ALA A 2 -2.79 -35.38 49.89
C ALA A 2 -3.10 -33.91 49.64
N VAL A 3 -3.70 -33.16 50.54
CA VAL A 3 -4.05 -31.73 50.42
C VAL A 3 -2.79 -30.86 50.31
N ALA A 4 -1.70 -31.18 51.02
CA ALA A 4 -0.45 -30.43 50.93
C ALA A 4 0.28 -30.65 49.59
N VAL A 5 0.17 -31.86 49.00
CA VAL A 5 0.70 -32.16 47.67
C VAL A 5 -0.09 -31.39 46.59
N ASP A 6 -1.42 -31.39 46.67
CA ASP A 6 -2.31 -30.68 45.76
C ASP A 6 -2.07 -29.16 45.81
N SER A 7 -1.90 -28.60 47.01
CA SER A 7 -1.57 -27.15 47.14
C SER A 7 -0.18 -26.79 46.59
N ALA A 8 0.81 -27.70 46.70
CA ALA A 8 2.13 -27.50 46.13
C ALA A 8 2.09 -27.53 44.59
N GLU A 9 1.28 -28.37 43.99
CA GLU A 9 1.02 -28.45 42.56
C GLU A 9 0.39 -27.14 42.06
N SER A 10 -0.65 -26.67 42.75
CA SER A 10 -1.30 -25.37 42.44
C SER A 10 -0.32 -24.21 42.54
N ALA A 11 0.56 -24.17 43.54
CA ALA A 11 1.59 -23.14 43.68
C ALA A 11 2.65 -23.23 42.56
N HIS A 12 2.99 -24.43 42.10
CA HIS A 12 3.88 -24.62 40.95
C HIS A 12 3.22 -24.11 39.65
N PHE A 13 1.94 -24.44 39.45
CA PHE A 13 1.17 -23.96 38.29
C PHE A 13 1.02 -22.42 38.31
N LEU A 14 0.83 -21.79 39.50
CA LEU A 14 0.78 -20.34 39.62
C LEU A 14 2.06 -19.69 39.14
N ARG A 15 3.25 -20.20 39.52
CA ARG A 15 4.54 -19.70 39.03
C ARG A 15 4.67 -19.90 37.52
N PHE A 16 4.20 -21.03 37.02
CA PHE A 16 4.14 -21.28 35.60
C PHE A 16 3.22 -20.27 34.89
N ALA A 17 1.99 -20.06 35.34
CA ALA A 17 1.01 -19.17 34.73
C ALA A 17 1.42 -17.67 34.81
N SER A 18 2.25 -17.31 35.80
CA SER A 18 2.72 -15.92 35.98
C SER A 18 3.98 -15.58 35.14
N ALA A 19 4.62 -16.55 34.50
CA ALA A 19 5.86 -16.27 33.75
C ALA A 19 5.56 -15.70 32.38
N SER A 20 6.25 -14.60 32.04
CA SER A 20 6.25 -13.99 30.70
C SER A 20 7.64 -13.47 30.34
N ASN A 21 8.01 -13.53 29.07
CA ASN A 21 9.23 -12.94 28.52
C ASN A 21 9.02 -11.53 27.94
N VAL A 22 7.81 -10.97 28.09
CA VAL A 22 7.46 -9.63 27.62
C VAL A 22 6.65 -8.88 28.67
N GLY A 23 7.00 -7.62 28.93
CA GLY A 23 6.23 -6.71 29.76
C GLY A 23 5.36 -5.79 28.93
N ASP A 24 4.33 -5.20 29.55
CA ASP A 24 3.36 -4.30 28.87
C ASP A 24 4.06 -3.05 28.30
N THR A 25 5.04 -2.46 29.00
CA THR A 25 5.84 -1.34 28.49
C THR A 25 6.57 -1.65 27.19
N LEU A 26 7.06 -2.90 27.03
CA LEU A 26 7.71 -3.31 25.78
C LEU A 26 6.69 -3.44 24.65
N LEU A 27 5.48 -3.94 24.93
CA LEU A 27 4.39 -4.00 23.95
C LEU A 27 3.99 -2.60 23.49
N GLU A 28 3.82 -1.65 24.41
CA GLU A 28 3.53 -0.25 24.10
C GLU A 28 4.64 0.39 23.25
N GLN A 29 5.91 0.13 23.58
CA GLN A 29 7.03 0.63 22.78
C GLN A 29 7.02 0.07 21.34
N ILE A 30 6.75 -1.22 21.16
CA ILE A 30 6.65 -1.84 19.84
C ILE A 30 5.49 -1.22 19.05
N ASP A 31 4.34 -0.97 19.69
CA ASP A 31 3.21 -0.29 19.01
C ASP A 31 3.57 1.14 18.61
N ALA A 32 4.29 1.88 19.44
CA ALA A 32 4.77 3.23 19.12
C ALA A 32 5.75 3.23 17.93
N ASP A 33 6.68 2.26 17.91
CA ASP A 33 7.63 2.10 16.81
C ASP A 33 6.94 1.72 15.50
N ILE A 34 5.96 0.81 15.54
CA ILE A 34 5.16 0.45 14.35
C ILE A 34 4.39 1.66 13.85
N ALA A 35 3.76 2.44 14.73
CA ALA A 35 3.03 3.64 14.35
C ALA A 35 3.94 4.71 13.74
N ARG A 36 5.16 4.87 14.26
CA ARG A 36 6.19 5.75 13.70
C ARG A 36 6.63 5.27 12.32
N LEU A 37 7.01 3.99 12.17
CA LEU A 37 7.43 3.40 10.89
C LEU A 37 6.32 3.50 9.83
N ALA A 38 5.06 3.34 10.22
CA ALA A 38 3.92 3.49 9.32
C ALA A 38 3.74 4.93 8.80
N ARG A 39 3.98 5.95 9.66
CA ARG A 39 4.01 7.36 9.24
C ARG A 39 5.21 7.67 8.36
N ASP A 40 6.40 7.25 8.79
CA ASP A 40 7.65 7.46 8.05
C ASP A 40 7.59 6.86 6.65
N TYR A 41 6.92 5.73 6.50
CA TYR A 41 6.72 5.05 5.21
C TYR A 41 6.07 5.94 4.13
N VAL A 42 5.19 6.85 4.52
CA VAL A 42 4.49 7.74 3.58
C VAL A 42 5.42 8.80 2.99
N SER A 43 6.35 9.33 3.79
CA SER A 43 7.14 10.51 3.45
C SER A 43 8.63 10.24 3.19
N LYS A 44 9.18 9.13 3.71
CA LYS A 44 10.60 8.78 3.58
C LYS A 44 10.86 7.76 2.45
N PRO A 45 12.07 7.74 1.89
CA PRO A 45 12.48 6.69 0.97
C PRO A 45 12.41 5.30 1.62
N VAL A 46 11.84 4.34 0.89
CA VAL A 46 11.60 2.97 1.40
C VAL A 46 12.89 2.26 1.79
N SER A 47 14.00 2.56 1.11
CA SER A 47 15.33 2.01 1.41
C SER A 47 15.84 2.33 2.82
N GLU A 48 15.45 3.48 3.38
CA GLU A 48 15.84 3.90 4.72
C GLU A 48 15.13 3.09 5.82
N LEU A 49 13.90 2.65 5.54
CA LEU A 49 13.05 1.97 6.50
C LEU A 49 13.22 0.45 6.50
N PHE A 50 13.74 -0.12 5.41
CA PHE A 50 13.82 -1.57 5.21
C PHE A 50 14.54 -2.29 6.35
N HIS A 51 15.70 -1.78 6.76
CA HIS A 51 16.52 -2.40 7.80
C HIS A 51 15.84 -2.35 9.17
N GLU A 52 15.26 -1.22 9.52
CA GLU A 52 14.59 -1.01 10.81
C GLU A 52 13.33 -1.88 10.94
N ILE A 53 12.47 -1.92 9.90
CA ILE A 53 11.32 -2.83 9.84
C ILE A 53 11.77 -4.28 10.01
N GLY A 54 12.85 -4.69 9.34
CA GLY A 54 13.38 -6.04 9.42
C GLY A 54 13.89 -6.39 10.82
N THR A 55 14.56 -5.46 11.49
CA THR A 55 15.11 -5.65 12.84
C THR A 55 14.00 -5.75 13.88
N LEU A 56 13.05 -4.81 13.87
CA LEU A 56 11.91 -4.84 14.80
C LEU A 56 11.08 -6.11 14.61
N ARG A 57 10.84 -6.52 13.35
CA ARG A 57 10.12 -7.76 13.03
C ARG A 57 10.82 -9.01 13.60
N ARG A 58 12.15 -9.12 13.47
CA ARG A 58 12.90 -10.24 14.06
C ARG A 58 12.75 -10.24 15.57
N GLY A 59 12.89 -9.09 16.23
CA GLY A 59 12.69 -8.98 17.67
C GLY A 59 11.31 -9.49 18.13
N VAL A 60 10.24 -9.10 17.41
CA VAL A 60 8.88 -9.57 17.70
C VAL A 60 8.73 -11.08 17.47
N PHE A 61 9.35 -11.63 16.42
CA PHE A 61 9.36 -13.08 16.19
C PHE A 61 10.11 -13.85 17.29
N ASP A 62 11.19 -13.29 17.81
CA ASP A 62 11.95 -13.91 18.90
C ASP A 62 11.16 -13.88 20.22
N LEU A 63 10.45 -12.78 20.50
CA LEU A 63 9.51 -12.73 21.62
C LEU A 63 8.42 -13.82 21.51
N LEU A 64 7.82 -14.01 20.33
CA LEU A 64 6.79 -15.03 20.08
C LEU A 64 7.28 -16.48 20.26
N ARG A 65 8.58 -16.75 20.15
CA ARG A 65 9.18 -18.06 20.44
C ARG A 65 9.31 -18.35 21.93
N GLY A 66 9.22 -17.31 22.76
CA GLY A 66 9.28 -17.41 24.20
C GLY A 66 7.92 -17.78 24.80
N ARG A 67 7.74 -17.41 26.06
CA ARG A 67 6.55 -17.68 26.82
C ARG A 67 5.87 -16.39 27.23
N GLN A 68 4.59 -16.25 26.87
CA GLN A 68 3.79 -15.05 27.18
C GLN A 68 2.42 -15.45 27.74
N HIS A 69 1.76 -14.49 28.38
CA HIS A 69 0.35 -14.61 28.67
C HIS A 69 -0.49 -14.59 27.36
N PRO A 70 -1.65 -15.26 27.31
CA PRO A 70 -2.44 -15.35 26.07
C PRO A 70 -2.74 -14.01 25.41
N TYR A 71 -3.05 -12.95 26.17
CA TYR A 71 -3.31 -11.62 25.61
C TYR A 71 -2.06 -10.99 25.00
N GLN A 72 -0.86 -11.20 25.63
CA GLN A 72 0.42 -10.74 25.09
C GLN A 72 0.77 -11.49 23.79
N THR A 73 0.51 -12.78 23.73
CA THR A 73 0.67 -13.59 22.52
C THR A 73 -0.21 -13.07 21.38
N CYS A 74 -1.50 -12.81 21.64
CA CYS A 74 -2.39 -12.17 20.67
C CYS A 74 -1.86 -10.82 20.18
N HIS A 75 -1.41 -9.96 21.11
CA HIS A 75 -0.87 -8.65 20.80
C HIS A 75 0.41 -8.75 19.96
N LEU A 76 1.35 -9.64 20.32
CA LEU A 76 2.56 -9.89 19.54
C LEU A 76 2.26 -10.41 18.13
N TYR A 77 1.25 -11.26 17.95
CA TYR A 77 0.79 -11.66 16.60
C TYR A 77 0.23 -10.48 15.81
N LEU A 78 -0.50 -9.56 16.43
CA LEU A 78 -0.95 -8.34 15.78
C LEU A 78 0.22 -7.48 15.31
N GLN A 79 1.22 -7.27 16.18
CA GLN A 79 2.43 -6.50 15.87
C GLN A 79 3.25 -7.18 14.77
N ALA A 80 3.44 -8.50 14.84
CA ALA A 80 4.11 -9.30 13.81
C ALA A 80 3.40 -9.18 12.45
N GLY A 81 2.07 -9.21 12.45
CA GLY A 81 1.26 -9.05 11.25
C GLY A 81 1.41 -7.66 10.62
N ARG A 82 1.41 -6.59 11.44
CA ARG A 82 1.65 -5.22 10.99
C ARG A 82 3.05 -5.05 10.39
N LEU A 83 4.08 -5.57 11.05
CA LEU A 83 5.46 -5.50 10.57
C LEU A 83 5.69 -6.30 9.28
N CYS A 84 5.08 -7.50 9.17
CA CYS A 84 5.07 -8.24 7.92
C CYS A 84 4.31 -7.49 6.82
N GLY A 85 3.24 -6.79 7.16
CA GLY A 85 2.51 -5.92 6.25
C GLY A 85 3.37 -4.76 5.73
N LEU A 86 4.09 -4.06 6.61
CA LEU A 86 5.07 -3.04 6.21
C LEU A 86 6.16 -3.62 5.30
N ALA A 87 6.73 -4.77 5.66
CA ALA A 87 7.70 -5.46 4.81
C ALA A 87 7.12 -5.86 3.44
N THR A 88 5.83 -6.19 3.38
CA THR A 88 5.12 -6.45 2.11
C THR A 88 5.11 -5.22 1.22
N HIS A 89 4.76 -4.06 1.78
CA HIS A 89 4.76 -2.79 1.04
C HIS A 89 6.14 -2.41 0.55
N VAL A 90 7.17 -2.53 1.40
CA VAL A 90 8.57 -2.30 1.01
C VAL A 90 8.94 -3.18 -0.18
N ALA A 91 8.69 -4.48 -0.10
CA ALA A 91 9.00 -5.43 -1.18
C ALA A 91 8.22 -5.10 -2.47
N LEU A 92 6.96 -4.67 -2.36
CA LEU A 92 6.12 -4.25 -3.47
C LEU A 92 6.69 -3.01 -4.17
N ASP A 93 7.05 -1.98 -3.41
CA ASP A 93 7.59 -0.72 -3.94
C ASP A 93 8.98 -0.88 -4.57
N LEU A 94 9.75 -1.88 -4.10
CA LEU A 94 11.01 -2.30 -4.71
C LEU A 94 10.82 -3.23 -5.92
N GLY A 95 9.60 -3.69 -6.22
CA GLY A 95 9.31 -4.62 -7.33
C GLY A 95 9.60 -6.10 -7.03
N HIS A 96 9.87 -6.45 -5.77
CA HIS A 96 10.11 -7.82 -5.32
C HIS A 96 8.81 -8.56 -5.01
N TYR A 97 7.98 -8.82 -6.01
CA TYR A 97 6.62 -9.38 -5.86
C TYR A 97 6.60 -10.75 -5.14
N THR A 98 7.59 -11.61 -5.37
CA THR A 98 7.69 -12.92 -4.68
C THR A 98 7.91 -12.73 -3.18
N ALA A 99 8.79 -11.82 -2.78
CA ALA A 99 9.03 -11.48 -1.39
C ALA A 99 7.78 -10.83 -0.77
N ALA A 100 7.14 -9.90 -1.47
CA ALA A 100 5.87 -9.29 -1.05
C ALA A 100 4.80 -10.35 -0.80
N ALA A 101 4.61 -11.31 -1.71
CA ALA A 101 3.66 -12.41 -1.55
C ALA A 101 3.98 -13.28 -0.31
N THR A 102 5.27 -13.53 -0.02
CA THR A 102 5.69 -14.30 1.15
C THR A 102 5.39 -13.54 2.45
N HIS A 103 5.77 -12.25 2.52
CA HIS A 103 5.48 -11.42 3.68
C HIS A 103 3.97 -11.26 3.93
N SER A 104 3.18 -11.09 2.86
CA SER A 104 1.72 -10.96 2.98
C SER A 104 1.04 -12.24 3.50
N ARG A 105 1.53 -13.44 3.12
CA ARG A 105 1.03 -14.72 3.69
C ARG A 105 1.34 -14.83 5.18
N THR A 106 2.56 -14.44 5.58
CA THR A 106 2.93 -14.41 7.01
C THR A 106 2.07 -13.41 7.78
N ALA A 107 1.88 -12.20 7.23
CA ALA A 107 1.02 -11.18 7.82
C ALA A 107 -0.42 -11.67 7.99
N TRP A 108 -0.97 -12.36 6.99
CA TRP A 108 -2.31 -12.96 7.04
C TRP A 108 -2.41 -13.96 8.19
N ARG A 109 -1.46 -14.90 8.29
CA ARG A 109 -1.46 -15.89 9.38
C ARG A 109 -1.38 -15.24 10.75
N CYS A 110 -0.57 -14.19 10.90
CA CYS A 110 -0.48 -13.42 12.13
C CYS A 110 -1.81 -12.72 12.46
N ALA A 111 -2.48 -12.12 11.47
CA ALA A 111 -3.79 -11.49 11.66
C ALA A 111 -4.88 -12.48 12.06
N GLU A 112 -4.84 -13.71 11.51
CA GLU A 112 -5.71 -14.81 11.92
C GLU A 112 -5.46 -15.21 13.39
N SER A 113 -4.19 -15.39 13.78
CA SER A 113 -3.81 -15.75 15.15
C SER A 113 -4.17 -14.66 16.16
N ALA A 114 -4.10 -13.38 15.75
CA ALA A 114 -4.53 -12.25 16.57
C ALA A 114 -6.04 -12.03 16.58
N GLY A 115 -6.82 -12.70 15.73
CA GLY A 115 -8.28 -12.48 15.62
C GLY A 115 -8.65 -11.08 15.13
N HIS A 116 -7.76 -10.34 14.42
CA HIS A 116 -7.92 -8.92 14.13
C HIS A 116 -8.43 -8.66 12.70
N ASN A 117 -9.74 -8.38 12.57
CA ASN A 117 -10.40 -8.18 11.28
C ASN A 117 -9.84 -7.02 10.47
N GLY A 118 -9.66 -5.84 11.07
CA GLY A 118 -9.10 -4.69 10.33
C GLY A 118 -7.74 -4.98 9.70
N LEU A 119 -6.87 -5.76 10.37
CA LEU A 119 -5.61 -6.18 9.76
C LEU A 119 -5.81 -7.20 8.64
N ARG A 120 -6.76 -8.15 8.78
CA ARG A 120 -7.13 -9.07 7.68
C ARG A 120 -7.59 -8.31 6.44
N ALA A 121 -8.49 -7.34 6.60
CA ALA A 121 -8.96 -6.47 5.52
C ALA A 121 -7.80 -5.73 4.85
N TRP A 122 -6.93 -5.13 5.66
CA TRP A 122 -5.78 -4.38 5.18
C TRP A 122 -4.80 -5.27 4.39
N ILE A 123 -4.52 -6.49 4.88
CA ILE A 123 -3.66 -7.45 4.16
C ILE A 123 -4.28 -7.88 2.84
N ARG A 124 -5.60 -8.10 2.78
CA ARG A 124 -6.30 -8.38 1.50
C ARG A 124 -6.11 -7.23 0.51
N SER A 125 -6.15 -5.99 0.98
CA SER A 125 -5.89 -4.83 0.11
C SER A 125 -4.47 -4.84 -0.48
N VAL A 126 -3.47 -5.23 0.30
CA VAL A 126 -2.08 -5.33 -0.18
C VAL A 126 -1.88 -6.52 -1.12
N GLN A 127 -2.51 -7.66 -0.84
CA GLN A 127 -2.51 -8.82 -1.74
C GLN A 127 -3.16 -8.49 -3.09
N SER A 128 -4.25 -7.71 -3.08
CA SER A 128 -4.87 -7.17 -4.30
C SER A 128 -3.89 -6.29 -5.09
N LEU A 129 -3.12 -5.42 -4.42
CA LEU A 129 -2.08 -4.62 -5.08
C LEU A 129 -0.99 -5.48 -5.72
N ILE A 130 -0.52 -6.53 -5.03
CA ILE A 130 0.48 -7.45 -5.58
C ILE A 130 -0.05 -8.09 -6.87
N ALA A 131 -1.26 -8.65 -6.84
CA ALA A 131 -1.89 -9.27 -8.01
C ALA A 131 -2.08 -8.25 -9.16
N TYR A 132 -2.52 -7.02 -8.85
CA TYR A 132 -2.69 -5.96 -9.83
C TYR A 132 -1.38 -5.63 -10.56
N TRP A 133 -0.28 -5.47 -9.84
CA TRP A 133 1.02 -5.16 -10.45
C TRP A 133 1.66 -6.36 -11.16
N GLN A 134 1.22 -7.58 -10.85
CA GLN A 134 1.54 -8.80 -11.60
C GLN A 134 0.62 -9.01 -12.83
N GLN A 135 -0.27 -8.04 -13.12
CA GLN A 135 -1.24 -8.09 -14.23
C GLN A 135 -2.33 -9.18 -14.07
N ASP A 136 -2.45 -9.78 -12.89
CA ASP A 136 -3.58 -10.67 -12.57
C ASP A 136 -4.75 -9.85 -11.99
N HIS A 137 -5.40 -9.10 -12.88
CA HIS A 137 -6.49 -8.20 -12.51
C HIS A 137 -7.73 -8.94 -11.97
N ARG A 138 -7.95 -10.20 -12.41
CA ARG A 138 -9.02 -11.04 -11.88
C ARG A 138 -8.78 -11.37 -10.41
N GLN A 139 -7.59 -11.89 -10.10
CA GLN A 139 -7.22 -12.19 -8.72
C GLN A 139 -7.19 -10.92 -7.87
N ALA A 140 -6.75 -9.78 -8.42
CA ALA A 140 -6.76 -8.50 -7.73
C ALA A 140 -8.16 -8.10 -7.29
N ALA A 141 -9.16 -8.18 -8.18
CA ALA A 141 -10.55 -7.89 -7.85
C ALA A 141 -11.13 -8.87 -6.82
N GLU A 142 -10.85 -10.17 -6.96
CA GLU A 142 -11.30 -11.20 -6.01
C GLU A 142 -10.72 -10.98 -4.60
N LEU A 143 -9.43 -10.67 -4.51
CA LEU A 143 -8.77 -10.37 -3.24
C LEU A 143 -9.35 -9.11 -2.57
N ALA A 144 -9.60 -8.05 -3.34
CA ALA A 144 -10.23 -6.85 -2.82
C ALA A 144 -11.62 -7.15 -2.25
N ARG A 145 -12.48 -7.86 -3.00
CA ARG A 145 -13.81 -8.27 -2.53
C ARG A 145 -13.75 -9.16 -1.29
N SER A 146 -12.80 -10.10 -1.25
CA SER A 146 -12.62 -11.01 -0.11
C SER A 146 -12.21 -10.33 1.18
N GLY A 147 -11.71 -9.09 1.11
CA GLY A 147 -11.37 -8.26 2.26
C GLY A 147 -12.56 -7.55 2.89
N LEU A 148 -13.62 -7.27 2.12
CA LEU A 148 -14.78 -6.48 2.58
C LEU A 148 -15.50 -7.06 3.82
N PRO A 149 -15.69 -8.38 3.98
CA PRO A 149 -16.30 -8.94 5.18
C PRO A 149 -15.52 -8.68 6.48
N TYR A 150 -14.25 -8.27 6.38
CA TYR A 150 -13.39 -7.94 7.52
C TYR A 150 -13.25 -6.42 7.74
N ALA A 151 -13.85 -5.61 6.87
CA ALA A 151 -13.76 -4.15 6.91
C ALA A 151 -14.86 -3.56 7.81
N ASP A 152 -14.67 -3.66 9.11
CA ASP A 152 -15.65 -3.29 10.14
C ASP A 152 -15.50 -1.85 10.64
N SER A 153 -14.39 -1.16 10.31
CA SER A 153 -14.11 0.20 10.78
C SER A 153 -13.07 0.92 9.91
N GLY A 154 -12.92 2.22 10.09
CA GLY A 154 -11.91 3.04 9.42
C GLY A 154 -12.11 3.16 7.91
N THR A 155 -11.03 3.48 7.21
CA THR A 155 -11.04 3.76 5.76
C THR A 155 -10.80 2.52 4.88
N ILE A 156 -10.67 1.33 5.48
CA ILE A 156 -10.24 0.14 4.76
C ILE A 156 -11.28 -0.36 3.73
N ALA A 157 -12.58 -0.18 3.99
CA ALA A 157 -13.63 -0.51 3.02
C ALA A 157 -13.48 0.33 1.74
N ALA A 158 -13.28 1.64 1.87
CA ALA A 158 -13.05 2.54 0.74
C ALA A 158 -11.78 2.15 -0.05
N ARG A 159 -10.71 1.71 0.66
CA ARG A 159 -9.48 1.21 0.02
C ARG A 159 -9.74 -0.03 -0.81
N LEU A 160 -10.43 -1.02 -0.26
CA LEU A 160 -10.76 -2.28 -0.95
C LEU A 160 -11.62 -2.04 -2.19
N LEU A 161 -12.66 -1.21 -2.07
CA LEU A 161 -13.53 -0.83 -3.19
C LEU A 161 -12.77 -0.04 -4.27
N GLY A 162 -11.86 0.87 -3.90
CA GLY A 162 -11.00 1.56 -4.85
C GLY A 162 -10.04 0.61 -5.59
N LEU A 163 -9.54 -0.43 -4.94
CA LEU A 163 -8.73 -1.48 -5.56
C LEU A 163 -9.57 -2.36 -6.50
N GLU A 164 -10.79 -2.72 -6.09
CA GLU A 164 -11.73 -3.42 -6.94
C GLU A 164 -12.04 -2.61 -8.20
N ALA A 165 -12.31 -1.30 -8.06
CA ALA A 165 -12.57 -0.42 -9.18
C ALA A 165 -11.43 -0.43 -10.22
N ARG A 166 -10.18 -0.32 -9.77
CA ARG A 166 -9.00 -0.37 -10.66
C ARG A 166 -8.87 -1.71 -11.37
N ALA A 167 -9.06 -2.81 -10.62
CA ALA A 167 -8.91 -4.15 -11.17
C ALA A 167 -10.03 -4.49 -12.17
N THR A 168 -11.27 -4.14 -11.87
CA THR A 168 -12.42 -4.37 -12.76
C THR A 168 -12.36 -3.49 -14.01
N ALA A 169 -11.90 -2.23 -13.88
CA ALA A 169 -11.66 -1.36 -15.04
C ALA A 169 -10.58 -1.96 -15.98
N ALA A 170 -9.48 -2.48 -15.43
CA ALA A 170 -8.44 -3.12 -16.20
C ALA A 170 -8.90 -4.43 -16.89
N LEU A 171 -9.98 -5.05 -16.41
CA LEU A 171 -10.64 -6.19 -17.06
C LEU A 171 -11.66 -5.77 -18.13
N GLY A 172 -11.91 -4.47 -18.31
CA GLY A 172 -12.92 -3.96 -19.23
C GLY A 172 -14.35 -3.98 -18.69
N ASP A 173 -14.56 -4.34 -17.41
CA ASP A 173 -15.88 -4.28 -16.76
C ASP A 173 -16.19 -2.86 -16.30
N SER A 174 -16.62 -2.03 -17.25
CA SER A 174 -16.96 -0.62 -16.98
C SER A 174 -18.04 -0.46 -15.92
N ALA A 175 -19.10 -1.28 -15.98
CA ALA A 175 -20.21 -1.18 -15.03
C ALA A 175 -19.77 -1.56 -13.61
N GLY A 176 -18.97 -2.63 -13.47
CA GLY A 176 -18.39 -3.05 -12.20
C GLY A 176 -17.45 -1.99 -11.62
N ALA A 177 -16.58 -1.41 -12.45
CA ALA A 177 -15.66 -0.37 -12.04
C ALA A 177 -16.37 0.89 -11.52
N LEU A 178 -17.40 1.37 -12.23
CA LEU A 178 -18.17 2.55 -11.82
C LEU A 178 -18.91 2.32 -10.50
N ARG A 179 -19.56 1.15 -10.35
CA ARG A 179 -20.22 0.79 -9.08
C ARG A 179 -19.21 0.75 -7.92
N ALA A 180 -18.01 0.24 -8.15
CA ALA A 180 -16.97 0.16 -7.12
C ALA A 180 -16.42 1.56 -6.75
N VAL A 181 -16.28 2.49 -7.71
CA VAL A 181 -15.93 3.89 -7.44
C VAL A 181 -16.98 4.55 -6.55
N GLU A 182 -18.25 4.46 -6.92
CA GLU A 182 -19.38 5.03 -6.15
C GLU A 182 -19.47 4.42 -4.74
N ALA A 183 -19.30 3.10 -4.63
CA ALA A 183 -19.28 2.41 -3.35
C ALA A 183 -18.11 2.85 -2.47
N ALA A 184 -16.93 3.14 -3.04
CA ALA A 184 -15.78 3.66 -2.30
C ALA A 184 -16.05 5.07 -1.73
N GLU A 185 -16.72 5.92 -2.48
CA GLU A 185 -17.14 7.27 -2.03
C GLU A 185 -18.17 7.15 -0.88
N ALA A 186 -19.17 6.29 -1.04
CA ALA A 186 -20.16 6.04 0.00
C ALA A 186 -19.55 5.46 1.28
N ALA A 187 -18.60 4.51 1.15
CA ALA A 187 -17.90 3.92 2.29
C ALA A 187 -17.09 4.97 3.07
N ARG A 188 -16.49 5.94 2.40
CA ARG A 188 -15.77 7.04 3.06
C ARG A 188 -16.69 7.93 3.88
N SER A 189 -17.88 8.23 3.38
CA SER A 189 -18.84 9.11 4.08
C SER A 189 -19.32 8.53 5.42
N GLY A 190 -19.20 7.21 5.61
CA GLY A 190 -19.60 6.49 6.83
C GLY A 190 -18.47 6.26 7.85
N VAL A 191 -17.25 6.80 7.63
CA VAL A 191 -16.11 6.53 8.52
C VAL A 191 -16.29 7.25 9.87
N ALA A 192 -16.38 6.47 10.94
CA ALA A 192 -16.51 6.95 12.31
C ALA A 192 -15.27 6.67 13.20
N ALA A 193 -14.37 5.79 12.76
CA ALA A 193 -13.20 5.35 13.54
C ALA A 193 -11.89 5.85 12.93
N VAL A 194 -10.90 6.04 13.79
CA VAL A 194 -9.54 6.46 13.37
C VAL A 194 -8.70 5.23 13.08
N ASP A 195 -8.15 5.17 11.88
CA ASP A 195 -7.17 4.13 11.48
C ASP A 195 -5.84 4.31 12.22
N LEU A 196 -5.03 3.25 12.25
CA LEU A 196 -3.60 3.41 12.49
C LEU A 196 -3.01 4.37 11.45
N PRO A 197 -2.07 5.25 11.87
CA PRO A 197 -1.55 6.30 10.98
C PRO A 197 -0.75 5.77 9.79
N GLY A 198 -0.45 6.67 8.88
CA GLY A 198 0.45 6.43 7.77
C GLY A 198 -0.09 5.43 6.75
N VAL A 199 0.70 4.42 6.38
CA VAL A 199 0.34 3.46 5.33
C VAL A 199 -0.90 2.61 5.65
N PHE A 200 -1.30 2.55 6.92
CA PHE A 200 -2.53 1.83 7.31
C PHE A 200 -3.79 2.62 7.03
N THR A 201 -3.73 3.95 6.97
CA THR A 201 -4.83 4.81 6.52
C THR A 201 -4.99 4.80 5.00
N PHE A 202 -6.21 5.12 4.55
CA PHE A 202 -6.48 5.37 3.14
C PHE A 202 -7.01 6.81 2.98
N PRO A 203 -6.11 7.80 2.76
CA PRO A 203 -6.52 9.21 2.67
C PRO A 203 -7.39 9.48 1.45
N GLU A 204 -8.18 10.56 1.51
CA GLU A 204 -9.07 10.96 0.41
C GLU A 204 -8.30 11.18 -0.90
N ALA A 205 -7.12 11.79 -0.83
CA ALA A 205 -6.25 11.98 -1.98
C ALA A 205 -5.95 10.65 -2.71
N LYS A 206 -5.64 9.59 -1.96
CA LYS A 206 -5.38 8.25 -2.52
C LYS A 206 -6.62 7.62 -3.14
N GLN A 207 -7.79 7.86 -2.56
CA GLN A 207 -9.06 7.41 -3.15
C GLN A 207 -9.29 8.04 -4.51
N TRP A 208 -9.07 9.37 -4.64
CA TRP A 208 -9.20 10.06 -5.92
C TRP A 208 -8.14 9.60 -6.93
N THR A 209 -6.90 9.30 -6.50
CA THR A 209 -5.91 8.66 -7.37
C THR A 209 -6.41 7.32 -7.91
N TYR A 210 -7.01 6.46 -7.05
CA TYR A 210 -7.53 5.17 -7.50
C TYR A 210 -8.73 5.31 -8.43
N ALA A 211 -9.63 6.26 -8.15
CA ALA A 211 -10.74 6.59 -9.03
C ALA A 211 -10.24 7.09 -10.40
N GLY A 212 -9.25 8.00 -10.43
CA GLY A 212 -8.63 8.49 -11.65
C GLY A 212 -8.03 7.35 -12.49
N THR A 213 -7.25 6.47 -11.88
CA THR A 213 -6.70 5.27 -12.54
C THR A 213 -7.80 4.37 -13.14
N ALA A 214 -8.87 4.11 -12.39
CA ALA A 214 -9.97 3.27 -12.84
C ALA A 214 -10.74 3.91 -14.01
N LEU A 215 -11.08 5.19 -13.89
CA LEU A 215 -11.83 5.94 -14.92
C LEU A 215 -11.02 6.07 -16.22
N LEU A 216 -9.71 6.31 -16.11
CA LEU A 216 -8.81 6.38 -17.27
C LEU A 216 -8.78 5.08 -18.07
N ALA A 217 -8.81 3.93 -17.40
CA ALA A 217 -8.81 2.61 -18.04
C ALA A 217 -10.12 2.29 -18.80
N LEU A 218 -11.19 3.08 -18.64
CA LEU A 218 -12.46 2.90 -19.35
C LEU A 218 -12.48 3.59 -20.74
N GLU A 219 -11.46 4.35 -21.10
CA GLU A 219 -11.12 4.92 -22.42
C GLU A 219 -12.18 5.79 -23.09
N SER A 220 -13.41 5.90 -22.59
CA SER A 220 -14.41 6.80 -23.19
C SER A 220 -14.11 8.26 -22.85
N ARG A 221 -14.39 9.18 -23.78
CA ARG A 221 -14.15 10.62 -23.58
C ARG A 221 -14.78 11.16 -22.29
N HIS A 222 -15.97 10.67 -21.94
CA HIS A 222 -16.65 11.04 -20.70
C HIS A 222 -15.85 10.59 -19.47
N HIS A 223 -15.36 9.36 -19.47
CA HIS A 223 -14.60 8.84 -18.34
C HIS A 223 -13.20 9.45 -18.24
N VAL A 224 -12.57 9.80 -19.37
CA VAL A 224 -11.30 10.54 -19.39
C VAL A 224 -11.47 11.92 -18.74
N ASN A 225 -12.55 12.66 -19.01
CA ASN A 225 -12.83 13.92 -18.33
C ASN A 225 -12.98 13.75 -16.82
N ARG A 226 -13.71 12.74 -16.37
CA ARG A 226 -13.82 12.40 -14.94
C ARG A 226 -12.48 11.98 -14.34
N ALA A 227 -11.61 11.30 -15.10
CA ALA A 227 -10.27 10.96 -14.66
C ALA A 227 -9.39 12.20 -14.47
N ILE A 228 -9.51 13.21 -15.35
CA ILE A 228 -8.84 14.53 -15.18
C ILE A 228 -9.29 15.17 -13.86
N GLU A 229 -10.60 15.25 -13.61
CA GLU A 229 -11.16 15.83 -12.39
C GLU A 229 -10.65 15.09 -11.14
N ALA A 230 -10.70 13.75 -11.15
CA ALA A 230 -10.25 12.92 -10.04
C ALA A 230 -8.75 13.07 -9.77
N SER A 231 -7.92 13.02 -10.80
CA SER A 231 -6.46 13.15 -10.66
C SER A 231 -6.06 14.56 -10.21
N SER A 232 -6.71 15.61 -10.75
CA SER A 232 -6.49 17.00 -10.33
C SER A 232 -6.88 17.22 -8.88
N ARG A 233 -8.00 16.64 -8.44
CA ARG A 233 -8.42 16.68 -7.03
C ARG A 233 -7.44 15.94 -6.12
N ALA A 234 -6.94 14.77 -6.54
CA ALA A 234 -5.92 14.03 -5.80
C ALA A 234 -4.65 14.85 -5.59
N ILE A 235 -4.14 15.50 -6.66
CA ILE A 235 -2.96 16.37 -6.62
C ILE A 235 -3.18 17.51 -5.62
N LEU A 236 -4.29 18.25 -5.73
CA LEU A 236 -4.62 19.35 -4.84
C LEU A 236 -4.65 18.92 -3.37
N LEU A 237 -5.26 17.76 -3.07
CA LEU A 237 -5.33 17.23 -1.71
C LEU A 237 -3.96 16.82 -1.16
N TYR A 238 -3.09 16.23 -2.00
CA TYR A 238 -1.73 15.89 -1.57
C TYR A 238 -0.88 17.14 -1.32
N GLU A 239 -0.95 18.15 -2.21
CA GLU A 239 -0.17 19.38 -2.09
C GLU A 239 -0.62 20.24 -0.91
N SER A 240 -1.91 20.19 -0.54
CA SER A 240 -2.45 20.90 0.62
C SER A 240 -2.26 20.17 1.96
N ALA A 241 -1.89 18.89 1.94
CA ALA A 241 -1.67 18.12 3.14
C ALA A 241 -0.35 18.53 3.85
N PRO A 242 -0.24 18.33 5.18
CA PRO A 242 1.04 18.47 5.87
C PRO A 242 2.14 17.62 5.23
N GLN A 243 3.36 18.13 5.13
CA GLN A 243 4.47 17.46 4.45
C GLN A 243 4.69 15.99 4.88
N GLN A 244 4.45 15.69 6.16
CA GLN A 244 4.58 14.34 6.72
C GLN A 244 3.49 13.36 6.23
N GLU A 245 2.38 13.87 5.69
CA GLU A 245 1.26 13.11 5.16
C GLU A 245 1.25 13.06 3.63
N GLN A 246 2.15 13.81 2.97
CA GLN A 246 2.28 13.80 1.52
C GLN A 246 2.96 12.52 1.06
N SER A 247 2.18 11.60 0.49
CA SER A 247 2.72 10.42 -0.20
C SER A 247 3.31 10.82 -1.54
N SER A 248 4.63 10.93 -1.60
CA SER A 248 5.31 11.28 -2.84
C SER A 248 5.03 10.26 -3.97
N GLY A 249 4.97 8.98 -3.66
CA GLY A 249 4.65 7.94 -4.66
C GLY A 249 3.23 8.05 -5.21
N ASP A 250 2.24 8.31 -4.35
CA ASP A 250 0.85 8.47 -4.79
C ASP A 250 0.62 9.80 -5.54
N LEU A 251 1.30 10.88 -5.14
CA LEU A 251 1.29 12.16 -5.86
C LEU A 251 1.86 12.00 -7.26
N LEU A 252 3.02 11.34 -7.41
CA LEU A 252 3.60 11.05 -8.73
C LEU A 252 2.68 10.17 -9.58
N ALA A 253 1.97 9.22 -8.97
CA ALA A 253 0.98 8.41 -9.67
C ALA A 253 -0.19 9.26 -10.20
N ALA A 254 -0.69 10.21 -9.41
CA ALA A 254 -1.76 11.12 -9.82
C ALA A 254 -1.32 12.03 -10.99
N HIS A 255 -0.09 12.55 -10.97
CA HIS A 255 0.48 13.29 -12.11
C HIS A 255 0.60 12.42 -13.37
N LEU A 256 1.00 11.14 -13.25
CA LEU A 256 1.06 10.22 -14.40
C LEU A 256 -0.33 9.88 -14.96
N ASP A 257 -1.33 9.70 -14.09
CA ASP A 257 -2.70 9.47 -14.52
C ASP A 257 -3.24 10.71 -15.25
N LEU A 258 -2.95 11.92 -14.74
CA LEU A 258 -3.33 13.17 -15.39
C LEU A 258 -2.62 13.36 -16.73
N ALA A 259 -1.30 13.06 -16.82
CA ALA A 259 -0.57 13.07 -18.09
C ALA A 259 -1.18 12.11 -19.13
N ASN A 260 -1.55 10.89 -18.70
CA ASN A 260 -2.23 9.94 -19.58
C ASN A 260 -3.61 10.41 -20.04
N ALA A 261 -4.36 11.13 -19.19
CA ALA A 261 -5.64 11.71 -19.55
C ALA A 261 -5.50 12.86 -20.55
N HIS A 262 -4.49 13.74 -20.37
CA HIS A 262 -4.14 14.76 -21.37
C HIS A 262 -3.76 14.13 -22.72
N LEU A 263 -2.96 13.03 -22.69
CA LEU A 263 -2.60 12.32 -23.93
C LEU A 263 -3.85 11.78 -24.66
N ALA A 264 -4.81 11.22 -23.91
CA ALA A 264 -6.07 10.76 -24.49
C ALA A 264 -6.92 11.87 -25.15
N HIS A 265 -6.68 13.13 -24.79
CA HIS A 265 -7.23 14.32 -25.42
C HIS A 265 -6.38 14.93 -26.52
N GLY A 266 -5.16 14.41 -26.74
CA GLY A 266 -4.20 15.00 -27.67
C GLY A 266 -3.53 16.27 -27.18
N ASP A 267 -3.66 16.59 -25.89
CA ASP A 267 -3.05 17.75 -25.24
C ASP A 267 -1.61 17.44 -24.83
N LEU A 268 -0.67 17.62 -25.75
CA LEU A 268 0.73 17.32 -25.55
C LEU A 268 1.43 18.29 -24.57
N ASP A 269 0.95 19.53 -24.48
CA ASP A 269 1.50 20.52 -23.52
C ASP A 269 1.14 20.09 -22.08
N GLY A 270 -0.10 19.67 -21.86
CA GLY A 270 -0.54 19.10 -20.58
C GLY A 270 0.22 17.83 -20.21
N VAL A 271 0.50 16.94 -21.18
CA VAL A 271 1.36 15.77 -20.96
C VAL A 271 2.74 16.18 -20.50
N GLN A 272 3.37 17.15 -21.19
CA GLN A 272 4.71 17.62 -20.86
C GLN A 272 4.76 18.21 -19.44
N GLU A 273 3.83 19.09 -19.11
CA GLU A 273 3.75 19.73 -17.79
C GLU A 273 3.71 18.68 -16.66
N LYS A 274 2.81 17.71 -16.76
CA LYS A 274 2.62 16.72 -15.69
C LYS A 274 3.72 15.67 -15.64
N LEU A 275 4.28 15.30 -16.80
CA LEU A 275 5.38 14.34 -16.88
C LEU A 275 6.69 14.93 -16.31
N LEU A 276 6.98 16.21 -16.56
CA LEU A 276 8.18 16.87 -16.01
C LEU A 276 8.20 16.83 -14.48
N VAL A 277 7.07 17.03 -13.80
CA VAL A 277 6.99 16.89 -12.33
C VAL A 277 7.47 15.50 -11.87
N VAL A 278 7.13 14.46 -12.61
CA VAL A 278 7.51 13.07 -12.28
C VAL A 278 9.00 12.82 -12.58
N LEU A 279 9.51 13.40 -13.67
CA LEU A 279 10.89 13.24 -14.09
C LEU A 279 11.88 14.02 -13.20
N ASP A 280 11.43 15.15 -12.62
CA ASP A 280 12.23 15.97 -11.70
C ASP A 280 12.27 15.37 -10.27
N ALA A 281 11.38 14.42 -9.96
CA ALA A 281 11.36 13.76 -8.67
C ALA A 281 12.64 12.94 -8.43
N ALA A 282 13.17 13.03 -7.21
CA ALA A 282 14.37 12.29 -6.81
C ALA A 282 14.21 10.77 -7.08
N PRO A 283 15.26 10.09 -7.61
CA PRO A 283 15.17 8.66 -7.96
C PRO A 283 14.64 7.77 -6.81
N GLY A 284 15.03 8.04 -5.56
CA GLY A 284 14.58 7.29 -4.38
C GLY A 284 13.09 7.43 -4.04
N ARG A 285 12.36 8.31 -4.73
CA ARG A 285 10.90 8.47 -4.60
C ARG A 285 10.11 7.73 -5.69
N ARG A 286 10.80 7.17 -6.69
CA ARG A 286 10.16 6.44 -7.79
C ARG A 286 10.09 4.97 -7.45
N THR A 287 8.93 4.51 -7.00
CA THR A 287 8.65 3.09 -6.75
C THR A 287 8.59 2.29 -8.04
N ALA A 288 8.57 0.96 -7.93
CA ALA A 288 8.39 0.06 -9.08
C ALA A 288 7.07 0.35 -9.84
N SER A 289 6.01 0.75 -9.13
CA SER A 289 4.74 1.13 -9.73
C SER A 289 4.85 2.41 -10.59
N ILE A 290 5.60 3.41 -10.14
CA ILE A 290 5.87 4.63 -10.93
C ILE A 290 6.68 4.29 -12.17
N SER A 291 7.71 3.47 -12.04
CA SER A 291 8.52 3.01 -13.18
C SER A 291 7.69 2.24 -14.22
N THR A 292 6.74 1.41 -13.77
CA THR A 292 5.83 0.69 -14.65
C THR A 292 4.87 1.63 -15.39
N ARG A 293 4.30 2.64 -14.69
CA ARG A 293 3.44 3.66 -15.30
C ARG A 293 4.19 4.53 -16.31
N LEU A 294 5.43 4.93 -16.01
CA LEU A 294 6.28 5.69 -16.94
C LEU A 294 6.54 4.90 -18.25
N ARG A 295 6.84 3.59 -18.13
CA ARG A 295 7.02 2.75 -19.33
C ARG A 295 5.72 2.63 -20.14
N ALA A 296 4.59 2.47 -19.48
CA ALA A 296 3.28 2.41 -20.16
C ALA A 296 2.98 3.72 -20.90
N LEU A 297 3.20 4.87 -20.26
CA LEU A 297 3.05 6.20 -20.91
C LEU A 297 4.00 6.34 -22.10
N SER A 298 5.28 5.94 -21.96
CA SER A 298 6.25 5.97 -23.06
C SER A 298 5.83 5.11 -24.25
N THR A 299 5.19 3.96 -24.01
CA THR A 299 4.64 3.10 -25.07
C THR A 299 3.49 3.81 -25.80
N ARG A 300 2.58 4.45 -25.10
CA ARG A 300 1.48 5.24 -25.69
C ARG A 300 1.99 6.44 -26.50
N LEU A 301 3.00 7.15 -25.99
CA LEU A 301 3.67 8.23 -26.72
C LEU A 301 4.38 7.77 -28.01
N ALA A 302 4.63 6.47 -28.15
CA ALA A 302 5.20 5.90 -29.38
C ALA A 302 4.14 5.56 -30.46
N GLU A 303 2.85 5.71 -30.16
CA GLU A 303 1.78 5.47 -31.13
C GLU A 303 1.90 6.40 -32.34
N PRO A 304 1.53 5.93 -33.55
CA PRO A 304 1.71 6.72 -34.79
C PRO A 304 1.09 8.12 -34.75
N ALA A 305 0.00 8.30 -33.98
CA ALA A 305 -0.68 9.58 -33.83
C ALA A 305 0.20 10.68 -33.21
N TYR A 306 1.26 10.31 -32.48
CA TYR A 306 2.10 11.23 -31.72
C TYR A 306 3.58 11.16 -32.10
N ALA A 307 4.00 10.11 -32.85
CA ALA A 307 5.40 9.72 -33.02
C ALA A 307 6.28 10.81 -33.66
N ASP A 308 5.73 11.65 -34.53
CA ASP A 308 6.46 12.67 -35.28
C ASP A 308 6.55 14.02 -34.55
N SER A 309 5.92 14.16 -33.38
CA SER A 309 5.96 15.41 -32.59
C SER A 309 7.34 15.59 -31.93
N PRO A 310 8.02 16.74 -32.13
CA PRO A 310 9.29 17.03 -31.46
C PRO A 310 9.19 16.98 -29.92
N ILE A 311 8.04 17.42 -29.35
CA ILE A 311 7.75 17.35 -27.92
C ILE A 311 7.75 15.89 -27.47
N VAL A 312 7.06 15.02 -28.20
CA VAL A 312 6.97 13.59 -27.87
C VAL A 312 8.32 12.89 -27.96
N LEU A 313 9.13 13.20 -28.96
CA LEU A 313 10.48 12.64 -29.09
C LEU A 313 11.34 13.00 -27.86
N SER A 314 11.32 14.28 -27.43
CA SER A 314 12.02 14.74 -26.24
C SER A 314 11.49 14.04 -24.97
N LEU A 315 10.18 13.94 -24.79
CA LEU A 315 9.57 13.30 -23.62
C LEU A 315 9.94 11.81 -23.54
N ARG A 316 9.94 11.10 -24.65
CA ARG A 316 10.32 9.67 -24.69
C ARG A 316 11.80 9.49 -24.33
N GLU A 317 12.68 10.36 -24.78
CA GLU A 317 14.11 10.31 -24.39
C GLU A 317 14.26 10.54 -22.88
N ASN A 318 13.62 11.58 -22.33
CA ASN A 318 13.65 11.86 -20.89
C ASN A 318 13.09 10.68 -20.05
N VAL A 319 12.01 10.03 -20.50
CA VAL A 319 11.47 8.83 -19.83
C VAL A 319 12.46 7.68 -19.91
N ARG A 320 13.13 7.47 -21.07
CA ARG A 320 14.14 6.42 -21.22
C ARG A 320 15.30 6.64 -20.26
N GLU A 321 15.81 7.84 -20.18
CA GLU A 321 16.88 8.21 -19.24
C GLU A 321 16.43 8.01 -17.79
N ALA A 322 15.24 8.44 -17.42
CA ALA A 322 14.69 8.25 -16.09
C ALA A 322 14.50 6.77 -15.70
N CYS A 323 14.11 5.92 -16.66
CA CYS A 323 13.94 4.49 -16.45
C CYS A 323 15.27 3.71 -16.49
N SER A 324 16.33 4.24 -17.07
CA SER A 324 17.67 3.61 -17.08
C SER A 324 18.38 3.76 -15.73
N ARG A 325 18.01 4.76 -14.93
CA ARG A 325 18.53 4.94 -13.58
C ARG A 325 17.73 4.00 -12.64
N PRO A 326 18.39 3.17 -11.80
CA PRO A 326 17.69 2.31 -10.86
C PRO A 326 16.76 3.16 -9.98
N ALA A 327 15.49 2.77 -9.91
CA ALA A 327 14.46 3.48 -9.17
C ALA A 327 14.78 3.57 -7.66
N LEU A 328 15.41 2.52 -7.14
CA LEU A 328 15.94 2.43 -5.77
C LEU A 328 17.21 1.59 -5.83
N THR A 329 18.28 2.05 -5.21
CA THR A 329 19.44 1.20 -4.96
C THR A 329 19.01 0.05 -4.05
N ASN A 330 19.29 -1.19 -4.44
CA ASN A 330 19.07 -2.34 -3.56
C ASN A 330 19.71 -2.01 -2.19
N PRO A 331 18.98 -2.19 -1.08
CA PRO A 331 19.60 -2.09 0.22
C PRO A 331 20.80 -3.06 0.26
N PRO A 332 21.89 -2.71 0.96
CA PRO A 332 23.06 -3.60 1.06
C PRO A 332 22.61 -4.96 1.55
N GLU A 333 23.15 -6.01 0.94
CA GLU A 333 22.88 -7.39 1.37
C GLU A 333 23.19 -7.51 2.86
N LEU A 334 22.21 -8.03 3.61
CA LEU A 334 22.41 -8.31 5.03
C LEU A 334 23.53 -9.35 5.17
N PRO A 335 24.51 -9.18 6.08
CA PRO A 335 25.42 -10.26 6.43
C PRO A 335 24.59 -11.45 6.90
N GLN A 336 24.96 -12.64 6.41
CA GLN A 336 24.32 -13.93 6.69
C GLN A 336 24.40 -14.31 8.16
#